data_0633a3dcfd600ca51d093a8b1e42d457
#
_entry.id   0633a3dcfd600ca51d093a8b1e42d457
#
_cell.length_a   1.000
_cell.length_b   1.000
_cell.length_c   1.000
_cell.angle_alpha   90.00
_cell.angle_beta   90.00
_cell.angle_gamma   90.00
#
_symmetry.space_group_name_H-M   'P 1'
#
loop_
_entity.id
_entity.type
_entity.pdbx_description
1 polymer ?
#
loop_
_entity_poly.entity_id
_entity_poly.type
_entity_poly.pdbx_seq_one_letter_code
_entity_poly.pdbx_strand_id
1 'polypeptide(L)'
;MRRFAALLLLLPLVAGCSSSGTKNIAIQPAKVYRLADFEPAASIAPGKPTTVAFTVDQPSGSTLTAYHTGPGPHTGVHLIIVSDDLSTIIHRHPPMEPGGRFRQRVVFPAPGRYRVIVDVYPKKRQPLPNFQLFKDVQVRGVPKPQPLGSYQAVQHIGGFTFTAPKRPQLRAIQAALMTVHVTDASGKPARFVPWYGALAHAIFFHVGTLDYFHTHVCAPGASGCTSLIAGASVVGRSSAPGKLTIGILLPTAGTWKLFLQSKPNGRLVTVPYVLNAR
;
A
#
# COMPACT_ATOMS: atom_id res chain seq x y z
N MET A 1 23.35 -55.30 84.27
CA MET A 1 23.48 -54.13 83.35
C MET A 1 23.53 -54.66 81.94
N ARG A 2 22.42 -54.72 81.25
CA ARG A 2 22.35 -55.21 79.86
C ARG A 2 22.14 -54.03 78.94
N ARG A 3 23.13 -53.75 78.10
CA ARG A 3 23.08 -52.71 77.07
C ARG A 3 22.38 -53.24 75.85
N PHE A 4 21.23 -52.66 75.45
CA PHE A 4 20.57 -52.95 74.19
C PHE A 4 21.17 -51.94 73.17
N ALA A 5 21.76 -52.50 72.10
CA ALA A 5 22.19 -51.74 70.94
C ALA A 5 21.01 -51.71 69.97
N ALA A 6 20.52 -50.52 69.65
CA ALA A 6 19.51 -50.31 68.59
C ALA A 6 20.21 -50.19 67.23
N LEU A 7 19.88 -51.12 66.36
CA LEU A 7 20.34 -51.14 64.98
C LEU A 7 19.41 -50.25 64.13
N LEU A 8 19.86 -49.10 63.66
CA LEU A 8 19.14 -48.25 62.73
C LEU A 8 19.33 -48.79 61.29
N LEU A 9 18.28 -49.32 60.69
CA LEU A 9 18.24 -49.64 59.29
C LEU A 9 17.97 -48.35 58.47
N LEU A 10 18.99 -47.87 57.73
CA LEU A 10 18.84 -46.83 56.71
C LEU A 10 18.35 -47.50 55.41
N LEU A 11 17.09 -47.25 55.03
CA LEU A 11 16.60 -47.54 53.70
C LEU A 11 17.05 -46.40 52.74
N PRO A 12 17.65 -46.73 51.58
CA PRO A 12 17.93 -45.71 50.55
C PRO A 12 16.63 -45.35 49.83
N LEU A 13 16.18 -44.09 49.92
CA LEU A 13 15.19 -43.54 49.00
C LEU A 13 15.83 -43.41 47.61
N VAL A 14 15.46 -44.27 46.70
CA VAL A 14 15.75 -44.09 45.29
C VAL A 14 14.73 -43.07 44.75
N ALA A 15 15.14 -41.82 44.67
CA ALA A 15 14.40 -40.81 43.94
C ALA A 15 14.47 -41.10 42.44
N GLY A 16 13.43 -41.73 41.92
CA GLY A 16 13.25 -41.91 40.47
C GLY A 16 13.04 -40.53 39.82
N CYS A 17 14.07 -40.03 39.17
CA CYS A 17 13.90 -38.94 38.18
C CYS A 17 13.06 -39.47 37.02
N SER A 18 11.76 -39.24 37.04
CA SER A 18 10.95 -39.40 35.84
C SER A 18 11.42 -38.34 34.82
N SER A 19 12.11 -38.75 33.77
CA SER A 19 12.38 -37.91 32.62
C SER A 19 11.05 -37.51 31.99
N SER A 20 10.52 -36.36 32.38
CA SER A 20 9.46 -35.71 31.62
C SER A 20 10.05 -35.43 30.24
N GLY A 21 9.68 -36.25 29.26
CA GLY A 21 10.09 -36.05 27.87
C GLY A 21 9.73 -34.64 27.45
N THR A 22 10.72 -33.84 27.20
CA THR A 22 10.57 -32.52 26.60
C THR A 22 9.87 -32.73 25.26
N LYS A 23 8.56 -32.45 25.23
CA LYS A 23 7.84 -32.36 23.95
C LYS A 23 8.52 -31.29 23.13
N ASN A 24 9.17 -31.70 22.05
CA ASN A 24 9.71 -30.76 21.07
C ASN A 24 8.53 -29.91 20.56
N ILE A 25 8.44 -28.68 21.04
CA ILE A 25 7.47 -27.72 20.52
C ILE A 25 8.00 -27.27 19.17
N ALA A 26 7.44 -27.84 18.10
CA ALA A 26 7.73 -27.36 16.75
C ALA A 26 7.13 -25.96 16.58
N ILE A 27 7.97 -24.95 16.49
CA ILE A 27 7.55 -23.59 16.16
C ILE A 27 7.08 -23.60 14.71
N GLN A 28 5.76 -23.45 14.52
CA GLN A 28 5.20 -23.35 13.18
C GLN A 28 5.46 -21.94 12.59
N PRO A 29 5.67 -21.81 11.27
CA PRO A 29 5.76 -20.53 10.62
C PRO A 29 4.55 -19.64 10.92
N ALA A 30 4.77 -18.33 11.04
CA ALA A 30 3.68 -17.39 11.25
C ALA A 30 2.64 -17.48 10.12
N LYS A 31 1.37 -17.58 10.50
CA LYS A 31 0.26 -17.58 9.55
C LYS A 31 -0.07 -16.14 9.16
N VAL A 32 0.18 -15.79 7.92
CA VAL A 32 0.03 -14.43 7.38
C VAL A 32 -0.82 -14.43 6.11
N TYR A 33 -1.31 -13.25 5.72
CA TYR A 33 -1.89 -13.08 4.39
C TYR A 33 -0.80 -13.17 3.32
N ARG A 34 -1.13 -13.74 2.15
CA ARG A 34 -0.20 -13.94 1.04
C ARG A 34 -0.88 -13.71 -0.30
N LEU A 35 -0.12 -13.24 -1.29
CA LEU A 35 -0.51 -13.37 -2.69
C LEU A 35 -0.31 -14.82 -3.14
N ALA A 36 -1.34 -15.40 -3.73
CA ALA A 36 -1.32 -16.74 -4.31
C ALA A 36 -1.76 -16.67 -5.77
N ASP A 37 -1.46 -17.72 -6.53
CA ASP A 37 -1.81 -17.87 -7.96
C ASP A 37 -1.45 -16.64 -8.80
N PHE A 38 -0.31 -16.04 -8.51
CA PHE A 38 0.11 -14.80 -9.13
C PHE A 38 0.54 -15.02 -10.60
N GLU A 39 -0.07 -14.25 -11.49
CA GLU A 39 0.32 -14.13 -12.90
C GLU A 39 0.79 -12.69 -13.21
N PRO A 40 1.74 -12.53 -14.13
CA PRO A 40 2.41 -13.56 -14.92
C PRO A 40 3.51 -14.28 -14.13
N ALA A 41 3.63 -15.59 -14.32
CA ALA A 41 4.71 -16.38 -13.74
C ALA A 41 6.02 -16.23 -14.55
N ALA A 42 5.91 -15.86 -15.83
CA ALA A 42 7.04 -15.68 -16.74
C ALA A 42 7.38 -14.20 -16.95
N SER A 43 8.52 -13.93 -17.58
CA SER A 43 8.98 -12.57 -17.88
C SER A 43 8.06 -11.85 -18.86
N ILE A 44 7.84 -10.56 -18.61
CA ILE A 44 6.89 -9.69 -19.30
C ILE A 44 7.56 -9.02 -20.51
N ALA A 45 6.85 -8.89 -21.64
CA ALA A 45 7.30 -8.10 -22.78
C ALA A 45 6.88 -6.63 -22.60
N PRO A 46 7.78 -5.64 -22.78
CA PRO A 46 7.43 -4.24 -22.66
C PRO A 46 6.46 -3.82 -23.77
N GLY A 47 5.58 -2.88 -23.48
CA GLY A 47 4.62 -2.31 -24.43
C GLY A 47 3.48 -3.25 -24.84
N LYS A 48 3.44 -4.49 -24.34
CA LYS A 48 2.40 -5.46 -24.66
C LYS A 48 1.37 -5.59 -23.55
N PRO A 49 0.07 -5.76 -23.87
CA PRO A 49 -0.94 -6.07 -22.89
C PRO A 49 -0.59 -7.37 -22.13
N THR A 50 -0.54 -7.27 -20.81
CA THR A 50 -0.22 -8.37 -19.91
C THR A 50 -1.33 -8.49 -18.88
N THR A 51 -1.78 -9.71 -18.58
CA THR A 51 -2.73 -9.95 -17.50
C THR A 51 -1.96 -10.10 -16.20
N VAL A 52 -2.29 -9.27 -15.21
CA VAL A 52 -1.93 -9.47 -13.81
C VAL A 52 -3.12 -10.11 -13.12
N ALA A 53 -2.92 -11.29 -12.53
CA ALA A 53 -3.97 -11.99 -11.81
C ALA A 53 -3.41 -12.56 -10.50
N PHE A 54 -4.27 -12.71 -9.49
CA PHE A 54 -3.88 -13.25 -8.18
C PHE A 54 -5.11 -13.59 -7.35
N THR A 55 -4.88 -14.36 -6.30
CA THR A 55 -5.75 -14.50 -5.14
C THR A 55 -5.03 -14.01 -3.89
N VAL A 56 -5.76 -13.79 -2.81
CA VAL A 56 -5.20 -13.47 -1.49
C VAL A 56 -5.54 -14.60 -0.53
N ASP A 57 -4.53 -15.29 -0.03
CA ASP A 57 -4.71 -16.31 1.00
C ASP A 57 -4.76 -15.67 2.38
N GLN A 58 -5.67 -16.17 3.21
CA GLN A 58 -5.81 -15.82 4.62
C GLN A 58 -4.82 -16.60 5.49
N PRO A 59 -4.61 -16.21 6.75
CA PRO A 59 -3.81 -16.99 7.70
C PRO A 59 -4.29 -18.43 7.92
N SER A 60 -5.56 -18.72 7.63
CA SER A 60 -6.11 -20.08 7.65
C SER A 60 -5.64 -20.96 6.50
N GLY A 61 -5.07 -20.37 5.44
CA GLY A 61 -4.75 -21.02 4.17
C GLY A 61 -5.88 -21.00 3.14
N SER A 62 -7.07 -20.52 3.49
CA SER A 62 -8.17 -20.37 2.53
C SER A 62 -8.10 -19.05 1.80
N THR A 63 -8.59 -18.99 0.57
CA THR A 63 -8.67 -17.76 -0.21
C THR A 63 -9.62 -16.75 0.44
N LEU A 64 -9.22 -15.47 0.51
CA LEU A 64 -10.07 -14.38 0.93
C LEU A 64 -11.08 -14.08 -0.19
N THR A 65 -12.38 -14.12 0.14
CA THR A 65 -13.48 -13.85 -0.80
C THR A 65 -14.36 -12.69 -0.36
N ALA A 66 -14.16 -12.19 0.85
CA ALA A 66 -14.94 -11.09 1.42
C ALA A 66 -14.12 -9.81 1.51
N TYR A 67 -14.48 -8.82 0.72
CA TYR A 67 -13.84 -7.50 0.66
C TYR A 67 -14.87 -6.41 0.94
N HIS A 68 -14.41 -5.23 1.36
CA HIS A 68 -15.27 -4.06 1.42
C HIS A 68 -15.81 -3.74 0.03
N THR A 69 -17.09 -3.43 -0.05
CA THR A 69 -17.80 -3.03 -1.27
C THR A 69 -18.59 -1.75 -0.99
N GLY A 70 -19.00 -1.05 -2.03
CA GLY A 70 -19.82 0.15 -1.93
C GLY A 70 -19.14 1.41 -2.42
N PRO A 71 -19.78 2.56 -2.24
CA PRO A 71 -19.22 3.84 -2.64
C PRO A 71 -17.99 4.20 -1.78
N GLY A 72 -17.03 4.90 -2.37
CA GLY A 72 -15.83 5.35 -1.70
C GLY A 72 -14.57 4.64 -2.19
N PRO A 73 -13.41 5.15 -1.80
CA PRO A 73 -12.14 4.66 -2.33
C PRO A 73 -11.67 3.33 -1.71
N HIS A 74 -12.13 2.97 -0.51
CA HIS A 74 -11.66 1.79 0.21
C HIS A 74 -12.50 0.55 -0.09
N THR A 75 -12.46 0.09 -1.35
CA THR A 75 -13.23 -1.08 -1.80
C THR A 75 -12.35 -2.10 -2.52
N GLY A 76 -12.59 -3.38 -2.27
CA GLY A 76 -11.93 -4.49 -2.94
C GLY A 76 -10.42 -4.51 -2.72
N VAL A 77 -9.67 -4.34 -3.80
CA VAL A 77 -8.22 -4.18 -3.80
C VAL A 77 -7.80 -3.00 -4.69
N HIS A 78 -6.76 -2.28 -4.30
CA HIS A 78 -6.05 -1.39 -5.21
C HIS A 78 -4.84 -2.14 -5.76
N LEU A 79 -4.78 -2.27 -7.06
CA LEU A 79 -3.63 -2.81 -7.78
C LEU A 79 -2.78 -1.63 -8.23
N ILE A 80 -1.63 -1.46 -7.60
CA ILE A 80 -0.68 -0.39 -7.91
C ILE A 80 0.61 -1.03 -8.38
N ILE A 81 1.12 -0.57 -9.52
CA ILE A 81 2.35 -1.08 -10.11
C ILE A 81 3.26 0.10 -10.35
N VAL A 82 4.47 0.03 -9.83
CA VAL A 82 5.46 1.10 -9.95
C VAL A 82 6.77 0.56 -10.48
N SER A 83 7.43 1.30 -11.39
CA SER A 83 8.79 0.98 -11.83
C SER A 83 9.80 1.32 -10.75
N ASP A 84 10.92 0.60 -10.73
CA ASP A 84 11.98 0.74 -9.72
C ASP A 84 12.58 2.16 -9.70
N ASP A 85 12.63 2.82 -10.86
CA ASP A 85 13.09 4.21 -11.02
C ASP A 85 12.01 5.25 -10.73
N LEU A 86 10.81 4.82 -10.33
CA LEU A 86 9.66 5.69 -10.06
C LEU A 86 9.23 6.56 -11.26
N SER A 87 9.53 6.16 -12.50
CA SER A 87 9.09 6.88 -13.71
C SER A 87 7.67 6.51 -14.14
N THR A 88 7.22 5.31 -13.76
CA THR A 88 5.92 4.74 -14.18
C THR A 88 5.08 4.36 -12.99
N ILE A 89 3.80 4.71 -13.03
CA ILE A 89 2.77 4.19 -12.11
C ILE A 89 1.56 3.70 -12.91
N ILE A 90 1.03 2.56 -12.51
CA ILE A 90 -0.25 2.03 -12.97
C ILE A 90 -1.12 1.83 -11.74
N HIS A 91 -2.33 2.41 -11.73
CA HIS A 91 -3.29 2.28 -10.64
C HIS A 91 -4.61 1.74 -11.21
N ARG A 92 -5.09 0.62 -10.64
CA ARG A 92 -6.33 -0.05 -11.04
C ARG A 92 -7.09 -0.55 -9.81
N HIS A 93 -8.40 -0.68 -9.97
CA HIS A 93 -9.29 -1.37 -9.05
C HIS A 93 -9.90 -2.57 -9.79
N PRO A 94 -9.22 -3.71 -9.85
CA PRO A 94 -9.73 -4.88 -10.55
C PRO A 94 -11.00 -5.40 -9.88
N PRO A 95 -12.01 -5.84 -10.65
CA PRO A 95 -13.15 -6.53 -10.10
C PRO A 95 -12.73 -7.89 -9.54
N MET A 96 -13.41 -8.31 -8.48
CA MET A 96 -13.26 -9.66 -7.95
C MET A 96 -14.11 -10.63 -8.78
N GLU A 97 -13.48 -11.68 -9.28
CA GLU A 97 -14.14 -12.82 -9.93
C GLU A 97 -14.62 -13.84 -8.86
N PRO A 98 -15.49 -14.78 -9.23
CA PRO A 98 -15.87 -15.88 -8.35
C PRO A 98 -14.65 -16.62 -7.77
N GLY A 99 -14.73 -17.01 -6.51
CA GLY A 99 -13.60 -17.65 -5.81
C GLY A 99 -12.52 -16.71 -5.29
N GLY A 100 -12.72 -15.37 -5.38
CA GLY A 100 -11.78 -14.40 -4.81
C GLY A 100 -10.58 -14.08 -5.71
N ARG A 101 -10.64 -14.45 -6.98
CA ARG A 101 -9.60 -14.13 -7.96
C ARG A 101 -9.77 -12.70 -8.49
N PHE A 102 -8.68 -12.00 -8.65
CA PHE A 102 -8.59 -10.70 -9.32
C PHE A 102 -7.83 -10.85 -10.62
N ARG A 103 -8.28 -10.12 -11.65
CA ARG A 103 -7.64 -10.13 -12.97
C ARG A 103 -7.69 -8.74 -13.59
N GLN A 104 -6.55 -8.26 -14.06
CA GLN A 104 -6.43 -6.94 -14.68
C GLN A 104 -5.45 -6.95 -15.84
N ARG A 105 -5.88 -6.48 -17.03
CA ARG A 105 -4.97 -6.20 -18.14
C ARG A 105 -4.26 -4.86 -17.90
N VAL A 106 -2.94 -4.88 -18.01
CA VAL A 106 -2.07 -3.70 -17.91
C VAL A 106 -1.04 -3.72 -19.04
N VAL A 107 -0.37 -2.60 -19.26
CA VAL A 107 0.79 -2.50 -20.15
C VAL A 107 1.95 -1.98 -19.33
N PHE A 108 3.04 -2.73 -19.27
CA PHE A 108 4.31 -2.30 -18.70
C PHE A 108 5.06 -1.54 -19.80
N PRO A 109 5.24 -0.22 -19.72
CA PRO A 109 5.68 0.57 -20.87
C PRO A 109 7.16 0.38 -21.20
N ALA A 110 8.00 0.05 -20.21
CA ALA A 110 9.46 0.00 -20.36
C ALA A 110 10.05 -1.26 -19.71
N PRO A 111 11.24 -1.70 -20.15
CA PRO A 111 12.02 -2.73 -19.47
C PRO A 111 12.43 -2.34 -18.05
N GLY A 112 12.61 -3.33 -17.18
CA GLY A 112 13.10 -3.15 -15.82
C GLY A 112 12.30 -3.89 -14.79
N ARG A 113 12.66 -3.69 -13.52
CA ARG A 113 11.91 -4.23 -12.38
C ARG A 113 10.74 -3.32 -12.04
N TYR A 114 9.61 -3.94 -11.74
CA TYR A 114 8.42 -3.28 -11.22
C TYR A 114 7.98 -3.95 -9.95
N ARG A 115 7.54 -3.15 -8.98
CA ARG A 115 6.82 -3.64 -7.80
C ARG A 115 5.33 -3.57 -8.03
N VAL A 116 4.68 -4.71 -7.86
CA VAL A 116 3.22 -4.84 -7.83
C VAL A 116 2.79 -4.80 -6.37
N ILE A 117 1.95 -3.84 -6.02
CA ILE A 117 1.36 -3.67 -4.70
C ILE A 117 -0.13 -4.00 -4.81
N VAL A 118 -0.58 -4.89 -3.95
CA VAL A 118 -2.00 -5.19 -3.74
C VAL A 118 -2.39 -4.63 -2.38
N ASP A 119 -3.08 -3.50 -2.37
CA ASP A 119 -3.60 -2.86 -1.16
C ASP A 119 -5.00 -3.41 -0.91
N VAL A 120 -5.14 -4.21 0.15
CA VAL A 120 -6.27 -5.11 0.40
C VAL A 120 -7.20 -4.51 1.44
N TYR A 121 -8.50 -4.45 1.14
CA TYR A 121 -9.54 -3.96 2.04
C TYR A 121 -10.49 -5.11 2.43
N PRO A 122 -10.12 -5.96 3.41
CA PRO A 122 -10.90 -7.14 3.77
C PRO A 122 -12.16 -6.78 4.55
N LYS A 123 -13.29 -7.39 4.22
CA LYS A 123 -14.52 -7.31 5.03
C LYS A 123 -14.49 -8.40 6.10
N LYS A 124 -14.30 -8.04 7.35
CA LYS A 124 -14.25 -8.94 8.51
C LYS A 124 -15.30 -8.52 9.56
N ARG A 125 -15.72 -9.46 10.43
CA ARG A 125 -16.62 -9.18 11.57
C ARG A 125 -16.02 -8.14 12.50
N GLN A 126 -14.72 -8.21 12.77
CA GLN A 126 -13.97 -7.14 13.43
C GLN A 126 -13.23 -6.34 12.36
N PRO A 127 -13.26 -5.01 12.41
CA PRO A 127 -12.55 -4.19 11.46
C PRO A 127 -11.06 -4.53 11.46
N LEU A 128 -10.54 -4.97 10.31
CA LEU A 128 -9.11 -5.04 10.07
C LEU A 128 -8.71 -3.82 9.26
N PRO A 129 -7.60 -3.17 9.62
CA PRO A 129 -7.01 -2.18 8.74
C PRO A 129 -6.72 -2.80 7.37
N ASN A 130 -6.68 -1.99 6.33
CA ASN A 130 -6.12 -2.42 5.05
C ASN A 130 -4.65 -2.82 5.26
N PHE A 131 -4.18 -3.72 4.40
CA PHE A 131 -2.79 -4.15 4.41
C PHE A 131 -2.30 -4.33 2.98
N GLN A 132 -0.99 -4.30 2.79
CA GLN A 132 -0.36 -4.39 1.49
C GLN A 132 0.39 -5.71 1.34
N LEU A 133 0.25 -6.29 0.14
CA LEU A 133 1.03 -7.44 -0.30
C LEU A 133 1.84 -7.03 -1.53
N PHE A 134 3.05 -7.55 -1.66
CA PHE A 134 4.00 -7.12 -2.68
C PHE A 134 4.48 -8.29 -3.52
N LYS A 135 4.69 -8.02 -4.82
CA LYS A 135 5.35 -8.94 -5.74
C LYS A 135 6.20 -8.13 -6.70
N ASP A 136 7.48 -8.47 -6.81
CA ASP A 136 8.32 -7.89 -7.84
C ASP A 136 8.20 -8.72 -9.12
N VAL A 137 8.14 -8.03 -10.25
CA VAL A 137 8.08 -8.63 -11.59
C VAL A 137 9.15 -8.01 -12.48
N GLN A 138 9.65 -8.81 -13.44
CA GLN A 138 10.68 -8.39 -14.38
C GLN A 138 10.10 -8.21 -15.78
N VAL A 139 10.27 -7.01 -16.34
CA VAL A 139 9.98 -6.71 -17.74
C VAL A 139 11.25 -6.84 -18.56
N ARG A 140 11.22 -7.64 -19.62
CA ARG A 140 12.39 -7.97 -20.45
C ARG A 140 12.98 -6.75 -21.14
N GLY A 141 14.29 -6.76 -21.32
CA GLY A 141 15.07 -5.74 -22.02
C GLY A 141 16.03 -5.01 -21.07
N VAL A 142 16.79 -4.09 -21.63
CA VAL A 142 17.72 -3.26 -20.89
C VAL A 142 16.99 -2.04 -20.34
N PRO A 143 16.93 -1.86 -19.01
CA PRO A 143 16.29 -0.69 -18.44
C PRO A 143 17.04 0.59 -18.78
N LYS A 144 16.31 1.67 -19.02
CA LYS A 144 16.84 3.02 -19.17
C LYS A 144 16.21 3.90 -18.08
N PRO A 145 16.77 3.90 -16.86
CA PRO A 145 16.20 4.62 -15.73
C PRO A 145 16.05 6.11 -16.04
N GLN A 146 14.93 6.68 -15.64
CA GLN A 146 14.69 8.11 -15.77
C GLN A 146 15.17 8.83 -14.51
N PRO A 147 15.72 10.03 -14.63
CA PRO A 147 16.07 10.84 -13.47
C PRO A 147 14.84 11.08 -12.58
N LEU A 148 15.01 11.02 -11.28
CA LEU A 148 13.94 11.28 -10.33
C LEU A 148 13.34 12.69 -10.49
N GLY A 149 14.18 13.65 -10.90
CA GLY A 149 13.85 15.05 -10.98
C GLY A 149 13.92 15.76 -9.61
N SER A 150 13.48 17.00 -9.57
CA SER A 150 13.39 17.80 -8.35
C SER A 150 11.95 18.23 -8.09
N TYR A 151 11.68 18.73 -6.89
CA TYR A 151 10.38 19.31 -6.56
C TYR A 151 10.07 20.51 -7.43
N GLN A 152 8.92 20.49 -8.09
CA GLN A 152 8.39 21.61 -8.88
C GLN A 152 7.04 22.01 -8.29
N ALA A 153 6.96 23.23 -7.73
CA ALA A 153 5.73 23.73 -7.13
C ALA A 153 4.64 24.00 -8.18
N VAL A 154 5.01 24.38 -9.38
CA VAL A 154 4.09 24.63 -10.50
C VAL A 154 4.38 23.63 -11.61
N GLN A 155 3.36 22.95 -12.08
CA GLN A 155 3.47 21.99 -13.17
C GLN A 155 2.31 22.17 -14.17
N HIS A 156 2.64 22.07 -15.46
CA HIS A 156 1.67 22.15 -16.56
C HIS A 156 1.52 20.76 -17.19
N ILE A 157 0.45 20.07 -16.88
CA ILE A 157 0.22 18.69 -17.32
C ILE A 157 -1.21 18.53 -17.80
N GLY A 158 -1.37 17.93 -18.97
CA GLY A 158 -2.68 17.57 -19.51
C GLY A 158 -3.60 18.77 -19.82
N GLY A 159 -3.06 19.97 -20.02
CA GLY A 159 -3.83 21.20 -20.25
C GLY A 159 -4.30 21.88 -18.96
N PHE A 160 -3.74 21.47 -17.81
CA PHE A 160 -3.99 22.07 -16.51
C PHE A 160 -2.71 22.59 -15.87
N THR A 161 -2.86 23.60 -15.03
CA THR A 161 -1.79 24.12 -14.17
C THR A 161 -2.05 23.65 -12.74
N PHE A 162 -1.09 22.94 -12.16
CA PHE A 162 -1.09 22.46 -10.78
C PHE A 162 -0.11 23.31 -9.98
N THR A 163 -0.61 24.04 -8.97
CA THR A 163 0.19 24.91 -8.11
C THR A 163 0.16 24.36 -6.68
N ALA A 164 1.28 23.86 -6.22
CA ALA A 164 1.52 23.36 -4.86
C ALA A 164 2.30 24.40 -4.03
N PRO A 165 2.42 24.25 -2.69
CA PRO A 165 3.27 25.11 -1.87
C PRO A 165 4.73 25.10 -2.35
N LYS A 166 5.43 26.25 -2.30
CA LYS A 166 6.83 26.34 -2.74
C LYS A 166 7.76 25.40 -1.97
N ARG A 167 7.50 25.18 -0.67
CA ARG A 167 8.32 24.32 0.23
C ARG A 167 7.41 23.56 1.20
N PRO A 168 6.90 22.38 0.84
CA PRO A 168 6.15 21.57 1.77
C PRO A 168 7.00 21.19 2.98
N GLN A 169 6.47 21.39 4.20
CA GLN A 169 7.14 21.01 5.45
C GLN A 169 6.59 19.66 5.89
N LEU A 170 7.36 18.59 5.69
CA LEU A 170 6.95 17.23 6.00
C LEU A 170 7.90 16.61 7.01
N ARG A 171 7.33 15.84 7.95
CA ARG A 171 8.05 15.05 8.93
C ARG A 171 7.49 13.62 8.96
N ALA A 172 8.34 12.65 9.19
CA ALA A 172 7.92 11.26 9.34
C ALA A 172 6.96 11.11 10.54
N ILE A 173 5.94 10.27 10.39
CA ILE A 173 4.92 9.93 11.41
C ILE A 173 4.14 11.18 11.90
N GLN A 174 4.21 12.29 11.20
CA GLN A 174 3.47 13.51 11.51
C GLN A 174 2.49 13.84 10.39
N ALA A 175 1.21 13.97 10.74
CA ALA A 175 0.19 14.36 9.80
C ALA A 175 0.43 15.78 9.26
N ALA A 176 0.37 15.93 7.96
CA ALA A 176 0.51 17.22 7.27
C ALA A 176 -0.56 17.36 6.20
N LEU A 177 -0.87 18.58 5.82
CA LEU A 177 -1.78 18.88 4.71
C LEU A 177 -1.03 19.66 3.63
N MET A 178 -1.18 19.24 2.39
CA MET A 178 -0.65 19.92 1.22
C MET A 178 -1.78 20.30 0.28
N THR A 179 -2.02 21.59 0.07
CA THR A 179 -3.03 22.05 -0.86
C THR A 179 -2.43 22.30 -2.23
N VAL A 180 -3.03 21.71 -3.26
CA VAL A 180 -2.71 21.92 -4.67
C VAL A 180 -3.87 22.63 -5.32
N HIS A 181 -3.60 23.80 -5.93
CA HIS A 181 -4.56 24.53 -6.75
C HIS A 181 -4.44 24.09 -8.20
N VAL A 182 -5.59 23.87 -8.85
CA VAL A 182 -5.63 23.38 -10.23
C VAL A 182 -6.53 24.28 -11.07
N THR A 183 -5.97 24.82 -12.13
CA THR A 183 -6.70 25.63 -13.11
C THR A 183 -6.59 25.00 -14.50
N ASP A 184 -7.56 25.25 -15.35
CA ASP A 184 -7.51 24.90 -16.77
C ASP A 184 -6.66 25.91 -17.58
N ALA A 185 -6.55 25.71 -18.89
CA ALA A 185 -5.76 26.57 -19.77
C ALA A 185 -6.28 28.02 -19.84
N SER A 186 -7.54 28.26 -19.47
CA SER A 186 -8.11 29.62 -19.38
C SER A 186 -7.93 30.28 -18.00
N GLY A 187 -7.24 29.59 -17.06
CA GLY A 187 -7.04 30.08 -15.70
C GLY A 187 -8.24 29.83 -14.77
N LYS A 188 -9.30 29.19 -15.22
CA LYS A 188 -10.47 28.89 -14.41
C LYS A 188 -10.21 27.69 -13.48
N PRO A 189 -10.73 27.70 -12.22
CA PRO A 189 -10.62 26.58 -11.32
C PRO A 189 -11.22 25.30 -11.93
N ALA A 190 -10.46 24.20 -11.93
CA ALA A 190 -10.88 22.93 -12.49
C ALA A 190 -11.96 22.27 -11.61
N ARG A 191 -12.95 21.60 -12.23
CA ARG A 191 -13.92 20.75 -11.53
C ARG A 191 -13.41 19.32 -11.49
N PHE A 192 -13.40 18.69 -10.31
CA PHE A 192 -12.96 17.31 -10.19
C PHE A 192 -14.12 16.34 -10.33
N VAL A 193 -13.94 15.37 -11.22
CA VAL A 193 -14.85 14.23 -11.36
C VAL A 193 -14.32 13.08 -10.52
N PRO A 194 -15.11 12.47 -9.63
CA PRO A 194 -14.69 11.34 -8.85
C PRO A 194 -14.16 10.19 -9.73
N TRP A 195 -13.06 9.60 -9.31
CA TRP A 195 -12.47 8.43 -9.93
C TRP A 195 -12.11 7.44 -8.83
N TYR A 196 -12.55 6.20 -8.97
CA TYR A 196 -12.44 5.20 -7.91
C TYR A 196 -12.88 5.72 -6.53
N GLY A 197 -14.00 6.45 -6.47
CA GLY A 197 -14.61 6.92 -5.24
C GLY A 197 -13.96 8.14 -4.58
N ALA A 198 -12.90 8.72 -5.16
CA ALA A 198 -12.22 9.90 -4.64
C ALA A 198 -12.05 10.98 -5.72
N LEU A 199 -11.88 12.24 -5.30
CA LEU A 199 -11.56 13.37 -6.19
C LEU A 199 -10.09 13.33 -6.62
N ALA A 200 -9.22 12.79 -5.77
CA ALA A 200 -7.84 12.48 -6.12
C ALA A 200 -7.30 11.33 -5.28
N HIS A 201 -6.34 10.60 -5.86
CA HIS A 201 -5.50 9.59 -5.22
C HIS A 201 -4.08 10.15 -5.09
N ALA A 202 -3.54 10.11 -3.90
CA ALA A 202 -2.17 10.53 -3.62
C ALA A 202 -1.36 9.30 -3.20
N ILE A 203 -0.50 8.83 -4.10
CA ILE A 203 0.25 7.59 -3.96
C ILE A 203 1.72 7.95 -3.82
N PHE A 204 2.31 7.59 -2.69
CA PHE A 204 3.67 7.94 -2.30
C PHE A 204 4.56 6.71 -2.31
N PHE A 205 5.77 6.88 -2.82
CA PHE A 205 6.83 5.86 -2.76
C PHE A 205 8.10 6.47 -2.19
N HIS A 206 8.69 5.81 -1.22
CA HIS A 206 10.02 6.16 -0.75
C HIS A 206 11.08 5.78 -1.80
N VAL A 207 11.96 6.72 -2.10
CA VAL A 207 13.04 6.51 -3.09
C VAL A 207 14.04 5.50 -2.53
N GLY A 208 14.32 4.45 -3.29
CA GLY A 208 15.25 3.39 -2.95
C GLY A 208 14.60 2.17 -2.29
N THR A 209 13.66 2.32 -1.34
CA THR A 209 13.00 1.18 -0.68
C THR A 209 11.68 0.78 -1.32
N LEU A 210 11.03 1.72 -2.03
CA LEU A 210 9.65 1.59 -2.54
C LEU A 210 8.62 1.35 -1.43
N ASP A 211 8.90 1.81 -0.20
CA ASP A 211 7.88 1.88 0.84
C ASP A 211 6.72 2.73 0.34
N TYR A 212 5.54 2.32 0.73
CA TYR A 212 4.31 2.78 0.12
C TYR A 212 3.39 3.45 1.14
N PHE A 213 2.79 4.57 0.73
CA PHE A 213 1.67 5.20 1.43
C PHE A 213 0.65 5.70 0.41
N HIS A 214 -0.63 5.43 0.66
CA HIS A 214 -1.72 5.85 -0.22
C HIS A 214 -2.81 6.56 0.59
N THR A 215 -3.21 7.72 0.12
CA THR A 215 -4.32 8.49 0.69
C THR A 215 -5.22 9.05 -0.40
N HIS A 216 -6.39 9.51 0.01
CA HIS A 216 -7.42 9.99 -0.90
C HIS A 216 -7.81 11.44 -0.57
N VAL A 217 -8.19 12.19 -1.59
CA VAL A 217 -8.85 13.49 -1.44
C VAL A 217 -10.33 13.29 -1.74
N CYS A 218 -11.18 13.52 -0.75
CA CYS A 218 -12.60 13.26 -0.86
C CYS A 218 -13.45 14.50 -0.99
N ALA A 219 -14.64 14.31 -1.56
CA ALA A 219 -15.68 15.31 -1.51
C ALA A 219 -16.17 15.52 -0.06
N PRO A 220 -16.76 16.69 0.26
CA PRO A 220 -17.40 16.91 1.57
C PRO A 220 -18.45 15.84 1.85
N GLY A 221 -18.46 15.32 3.09
CA GLY A 221 -19.40 14.29 3.53
C GLY A 221 -19.10 12.86 3.06
N ALA A 222 -18.13 12.65 2.17
CA ALA A 222 -17.73 11.29 1.79
C ALA A 222 -17.00 10.58 2.92
N SER A 223 -17.32 9.29 3.11
CA SER A 223 -16.64 8.40 4.08
C SER A 223 -15.42 7.70 3.46
N GLY A 224 -14.58 7.10 4.30
CA GLY A 224 -13.49 6.23 3.85
C GLY A 224 -12.24 6.96 3.34
N CYS A 225 -12.00 8.21 3.75
CA CYS A 225 -10.85 9.00 3.31
C CYS A 225 -9.86 9.32 4.42
N THR A 226 -9.99 8.67 5.56
CA THR A 226 -9.02 8.76 6.65
C THR A 226 -7.94 7.72 6.45
N SER A 227 -6.69 8.15 6.45
CA SER A 227 -5.51 7.28 6.48
C SER A 227 -4.91 7.28 7.88
N LEU A 228 -4.47 6.10 8.34
CA LEU A 228 -3.96 5.87 9.70
C LEU A 228 -2.57 5.23 9.62
N ILE A 229 -1.61 5.77 10.36
CA ILE A 229 -0.29 5.13 10.58
C ILE A 229 0.13 5.39 12.03
N ALA A 230 0.51 4.34 12.74
CA ALA A 230 1.06 4.41 14.09
C ALA A 230 0.22 5.28 15.07
N GLY A 231 -1.10 5.21 14.98
CA GLY A 231 -2.03 5.99 15.81
C GLY A 231 -2.28 7.43 15.34
N ALA A 232 -1.51 7.94 14.39
CA ALA A 232 -1.78 9.22 13.74
C ALA A 232 -2.77 9.06 12.60
N SER A 233 -3.59 10.09 12.35
CA SER A 233 -4.57 10.09 11.27
C SER A 233 -4.49 11.35 10.42
N VAL A 234 -4.83 11.23 9.16
CA VAL A 234 -4.92 12.35 8.24
C VAL A 234 -6.08 12.15 7.26
N VAL A 235 -6.71 13.25 6.89
CA VAL A 235 -7.85 13.24 5.95
C VAL A 235 -7.59 14.27 4.86
N GLY A 236 -7.56 13.82 3.61
CA GLY A 236 -7.54 14.69 2.44
C GLY A 236 -8.95 15.12 2.03
N ARG A 237 -9.16 16.40 1.73
CA ARG A 237 -10.47 16.95 1.37
C ARG A 237 -10.39 18.01 0.29
N SER A 238 -11.47 18.12 -0.51
CA SER A 238 -11.67 19.24 -1.42
C SER A 238 -13.11 19.74 -1.26
N SER A 239 -13.26 20.99 -0.87
CA SER A 239 -14.56 21.64 -0.68
C SER A 239 -14.89 22.71 -1.75
N ALA A 240 -13.95 22.98 -2.65
CA ALA A 240 -14.10 24.02 -3.67
C ALA A 240 -13.49 23.55 -5.01
N PRO A 241 -14.00 24.06 -6.15
CA PRO A 241 -13.36 23.86 -7.43
C PRO A 241 -11.89 24.31 -7.41
N GLY A 242 -11.06 23.60 -8.17
CA GLY A 242 -9.65 23.92 -8.31
C GLY A 242 -8.80 23.70 -7.05
N LYS A 243 -9.30 23.06 -5.99
CA LYS A 243 -8.55 22.90 -4.74
C LYS A 243 -8.54 21.44 -4.30
N LEU A 244 -7.36 20.84 -4.17
CA LEU A 244 -7.13 19.53 -3.61
C LEU A 244 -6.27 19.67 -2.34
N THR A 245 -6.80 19.36 -1.18
CA THR A 245 -6.02 19.30 0.07
C THR A 245 -5.70 17.85 0.37
N ILE A 246 -4.44 17.50 0.19
CA ILE A 246 -3.90 16.14 0.31
C ILE A 246 -3.50 15.92 1.76
N GLY A 247 -4.01 14.86 2.38
CA GLY A 247 -3.49 14.40 3.67
C GLY A 247 -2.21 13.61 3.47
N ILE A 248 -1.15 13.95 4.18
CA ILE A 248 0.17 13.31 4.08
C ILE A 248 0.57 12.78 5.45
N LEU A 249 0.92 11.49 5.50
CA LEU A 249 1.39 10.83 6.71
C LEU A 249 2.42 9.78 6.30
N LEU A 250 3.68 10.20 6.17
CA LEU A 250 4.75 9.34 5.69
C LEU A 250 5.35 8.53 6.84
N PRO A 251 5.55 7.21 6.68
CA PRO A 251 6.04 6.37 7.77
C PRO A 251 7.50 6.61 8.14
N THR A 252 8.32 7.07 7.19
CA THR A 252 9.77 7.25 7.39
C THR A 252 10.25 8.59 6.81
N ALA A 253 11.35 9.08 7.33
CA ALA A 253 12.07 10.22 6.76
C ALA A 253 12.74 9.84 5.44
N GLY A 254 13.08 10.82 4.62
CA GLY A 254 13.75 10.61 3.35
C GLY A 254 13.06 11.29 2.17
N THR A 255 13.48 10.89 0.97
CA THR A 255 12.90 11.38 -0.29
C THR A 255 11.76 10.49 -0.73
N TRP A 256 10.62 11.10 -1.05
CA TRP A 256 9.41 10.44 -1.48
C TRP A 256 8.96 10.94 -2.83
N LYS A 257 8.54 10.07 -3.73
CA LYS A 257 7.82 10.41 -4.95
C LYS A 257 6.33 10.29 -4.72
N LEU A 258 5.61 11.40 -4.86
CA LEU A 258 4.15 11.43 -4.91
C LEU A 258 3.69 11.36 -6.36
N PHE A 259 2.75 10.48 -6.65
CA PHE A 259 1.92 10.52 -7.84
C PHE A 259 0.51 10.97 -7.45
N LEU A 260 0.18 12.21 -7.78
CA LEU A 260 -1.15 12.76 -7.56
C LEU A 260 -2.01 12.50 -8.80
N GLN A 261 -3.01 11.63 -8.66
CA GLN A 261 -3.93 11.27 -9.73
C GLN A 261 -5.31 11.89 -9.49
N SER A 262 -5.83 12.63 -10.46
CA SER A 262 -7.16 13.25 -10.38
C SER A 262 -7.79 13.36 -11.76
N LYS A 263 -9.09 13.65 -11.82
CA LYS A 263 -9.83 13.88 -13.07
C LYS A 263 -10.36 15.32 -13.14
N PRO A 264 -9.47 16.34 -13.30
CA PRO A 264 -9.92 17.69 -13.56
C PRO A 264 -10.69 17.74 -14.88
N ASN A 265 -11.88 18.34 -14.86
CA ASN A 265 -12.80 18.44 -16.00
C ASN A 265 -13.02 17.12 -16.74
N GLY A 266 -12.98 15.97 -16.00
CA GLY A 266 -13.20 14.65 -16.54
C GLY A 266 -11.97 13.94 -17.15
N ARG A 267 -10.83 14.61 -17.31
CA ARG A 267 -9.61 14.04 -17.88
C ARG A 267 -8.71 13.48 -16.77
N LEU A 268 -8.34 12.21 -16.85
CA LEU A 268 -7.40 11.61 -15.89
C LEU A 268 -5.98 12.16 -16.12
N VAL A 269 -5.41 12.71 -15.06
CA VAL A 269 -4.05 13.30 -15.06
C VAL A 269 -3.28 12.75 -13.86
N THR A 270 -1.99 12.45 -14.07
CA THR A 270 -1.05 12.08 -13.03
C THR A 270 0.05 13.15 -12.93
N VAL A 271 0.20 13.75 -11.76
CA VAL A 271 1.18 14.80 -11.50
C VAL A 271 2.21 14.28 -10.48
N PRO A 272 3.50 14.17 -10.86
CA PRO A 272 4.54 13.72 -9.96
C PRO A 272 5.09 14.87 -9.11
N TYR A 273 5.37 14.63 -7.84
CA TYR A 273 6.12 15.52 -6.96
C TYR A 273 7.23 14.76 -6.25
N VAL A 274 8.42 15.32 -6.17
CA VAL A 274 9.52 14.79 -5.35
C VAL A 274 9.54 15.58 -4.04
N LEU A 275 9.26 14.90 -2.94
CA LEU A 275 9.07 15.50 -1.62
C LEU A 275 10.16 14.99 -0.67
N ASN A 276 10.53 15.82 0.32
CA ASN A 276 11.43 15.41 1.38
C ASN A 276 10.71 15.47 2.73
N ALA A 277 10.74 14.38 3.48
CA ALA A 277 10.29 14.30 4.87
C ALA A 277 11.51 14.21 5.80
N ARG A 278 11.47 14.96 6.89
CA ARG A 278 12.50 14.93 7.96
C ARG A 278 12.11 13.99 9.08
#